data_505ae0f81986036443ae5e88d20b6f52
#
_entry.id   505ae0f81986036443ae5e88d20b6f52
#
_cell.length_a   1.000
_cell.length_b   1.000
_cell.length_c   1.000
_cell.angle_alpha   90.00
_cell.angle_beta   90.00
_cell.angle_gamma   90.00
#
_symmetry.space_group_name_H-M   'P 1'
#
loop_
_entity.id
_entity.type
_entity.pdbx_description
1 polymer ?
#
loop_
_entity_poly.entity_id
_entity_poly.type
_entity_poly.pdbx_seq_one_letter_code
_entity_poly.pdbx_strand_id
1 'polypeptide(L)'
;MTQEGKPKHASIEFAVSELASSSSFARVDARAYLVSMKGKAVPHLIEALKSDNQWVRWEAAKALSKIGDPSASQALINALEDKMFDVRWIAAEGIISIGRKALIPLLAALAKKGESLWLREGAHHVIHDLMREDLKAVFGPVLEAIEKPEGRLEVPLAAEKALDDLKRIFKS
;
A
#
# COMPACT_ATOMS: atom_id res chain seq x y z
N MET A 1 35.38 22.41 -9.60
CA MET A 1 34.22 22.57 -10.48
C MET A 1 33.54 21.21 -10.52
N THR A 2 32.57 20.99 -9.62
CA THR A 2 31.76 19.78 -9.56
C THR A 2 30.72 19.86 -10.68
N GLN A 3 30.81 18.95 -11.66
CA GLN A 3 29.74 18.76 -12.63
C GLN A 3 28.50 18.27 -11.84
N GLU A 4 27.54 19.15 -11.62
CA GLU A 4 26.17 18.74 -11.28
C GLU A 4 25.68 17.87 -12.44
N GLY A 5 25.64 16.54 -12.19
CA GLY A 5 25.16 15.58 -13.16
C GLY A 5 23.73 15.93 -13.55
N LYS A 6 23.48 16.18 -14.84
CA LYS A 6 22.11 16.23 -15.38
C LYS A 6 21.35 15.02 -14.85
N PRO A 7 20.08 15.17 -14.43
CA PRO A 7 19.30 14.04 -13.97
C PRO A 7 19.32 12.97 -15.07
N LYS A 8 19.73 11.76 -14.70
CA LYS A 8 19.90 10.61 -15.59
C LYS A 8 18.59 10.20 -16.28
N HIS A 9 17.47 10.60 -15.67
CA HIS A 9 16.12 10.40 -16.18
C HIS A 9 15.57 11.71 -16.75
N ALA A 10 15.18 11.68 -18.03
CA ALA A 10 14.67 12.86 -18.73
C ALA A 10 13.26 13.27 -18.27
N SER A 11 12.45 12.33 -17.75
CA SER A 11 11.08 12.56 -17.27
C SER A 11 10.61 11.44 -16.34
N ILE A 12 9.47 11.67 -15.67
CA ILE A 12 8.80 10.66 -14.83
C ILE A 12 8.38 9.46 -15.69
N GLU A 13 7.83 9.69 -16.87
CA GLU A 13 7.39 8.65 -17.82
C GLU A 13 8.57 7.77 -18.25
N PHE A 14 9.71 8.37 -18.57
CA PHE A 14 10.92 7.63 -18.88
C PHE A 14 11.37 6.77 -17.71
N ALA A 15 11.42 7.33 -16.49
CA ALA A 15 11.79 6.58 -15.30
C ALA A 15 10.82 5.44 -15.01
N VAL A 16 9.50 5.62 -15.24
CA VAL A 16 8.52 4.54 -15.11
C VAL A 16 8.78 3.43 -16.12
N SER A 17 9.13 3.76 -17.38
CA SER A 17 9.47 2.73 -18.37
C SER A 17 10.72 1.92 -17.98
N GLU A 18 11.69 2.55 -17.31
CA GLU A 18 12.90 1.89 -16.81
C GLU A 18 12.64 0.90 -15.65
N LEU A 19 11.48 0.97 -15.01
CA LEU A 19 11.07 -0.04 -14.02
C LEU A 19 10.89 -1.44 -14.64
N ALA A 20 10.73 -1.52 -15.96
CA ALA A 20 10.66 -2.77 -16.72
C ALA A 20 12.04 -3.28 -17.17
N SER A 21 13.12 -2.56 -16.91
CA SER A 21 14.47 -2.92 -17.35
C SER A 21 14.90 -4.29 -16.85
N SER A 22 15.59 -5.07 -17.65
CA SER A 22 16.23 -6.31 -17.25
C SER A 22 17.36 -6.08 -16.23
N SER A 23 17.98 -4.89 -16.26
CA SER A 23 19.01 -4.48 -15.30
C SER A 23 18.40 -4.08 -13.97
N SER A 24 18.74 -4.81 -12.91
CA SER A 24 18.35 -4.45 -11.54
C SER A 24 18.88 -3.08 -11.13
N PHE A 25 20.07 -2.71 -11.60
CA PHE A 25 20.66 -1.39 -11.34
C PHE A 25 19.81 -0.26 -11.97
N ALA A 26 19.39 -0.43 -13.22
CA ALA A 26 18.54 0.55 -13.90
C ALA A 26 17.18 0.72 -13.17
N ARG A 27 16.55 -0.40 -12.75
CA ARG A 27 15.30 -0.33 -11.96
C ARG A 27 15.49 0.41 -10.64
N VAL A 28 16.58 0.14 -9.91
CA VAL A 28 16.88 0.82 -8.64
C VAL A 28 17.08 2.32 -8.84
N ASP A 29 17.82 2.72 -9.88
CA ASP A 29 18.10 4.11 -10.21
C ASP A 29 16.81 4.85 -10.61
N ALA A 30 15.99 4.24 -11.49
CA ALA A 30 14.70 4.77 -11.87
C ALA A 30 13.75 4.96 -10.65
N ARG A 31 13.67 3.94 -9.78
CA ARG A 31 12.90 4.05 -8.53
C ARG A 31 13.41 5.18 -7.64
N ALA A 32 14.72 5.33 -7.46
CA ALA A 32 15.29 6.40 -6.65
C ALA A 32 14.91 7.78 -7.20
N TYR A 33 14.97 7.96 -8.52
CA TYR A 33 14.50 9.18 -9.17
C TYR A 33 13.01 9.43 -8.90
N LEU A 34 12.14 8.43 -9.12
CA LEU A 34 10.69 8.55 -8.89
C LEU A 34 10.37 8.90 -7.43
N VAL A 35 11.08 8.31 -6.47
CA VAL A 35 10.95 8.66 -5.05
C VAL A 35 11.34 10.13 -4.80
N SER A 36 12.38 10.63 -5.44
CA SER A 36 12.80 12.03 -5.33
C SER A 36 11.76 13.02 -5.85
N MET A 37 10.95 12.60 -6.84
CA MET A 37 9.86 13.39 -7.40
C MET A 37 8.61 13.47 -6.49
N LYS A 38 8.59 12.68 -5.40
CA LYS A 38 7.53 12.70 -4.37
C LYS A 38 6.11 12.60 -4.99
N GLY A 39 5.20 13.46 -4.53
CA GLY A 39 3.79 13.46 -4.98
C GLY A 39 3.60 13.57 -6.49
N LYS A 40 4.54 14.15 -7.24
CA LYS A 40 4.47 14.24 -8.71
C LYS A 40 4.54 12.86 -9.38
N ALA A 41 5.27 11.91 -8.78
CA ALA A 41 5.39 10.55 -9.32
C ALA A 41 4.21 9.65 -8.93
N VAL A 42 3.45 9.98 -7.88
CA VAL A 42 2.42 9.11 -7.32
C VAL A 42 1.37 8.65 -8.35
N PRO A 43 0.77 9.51 -9.18
CA PRO A 43 -0.21 9.07 -10.17
C PRO A 43 0.37 8.06 -11.16
N HIS A 44 1.61 8.26 -11.61
CA HIS A 44 2.29 7.37 -12.55
C HIS A 44 2.63 6.02 -11.91
N LEU A 45 3.03 6.03 -10.63
CA LEU A 45 3.31 4.82 -9.86
C LEU A 45 2.04 4.01 -9.56
N ILE A 46 0.92 4.68 -9.29
CA ILE A 46 -0.40 4.04 -9.15
C ILE A 46 -0.79 3.31 -10.43
N GLU A 47 -0.56 3.92 -11.58
CA GLU A 47 -0.81 3.24 -12.87
C GLU A 47 0.16 2.08 -13.10
N ALA A 48 1.43 2.23 -12.74
CA ALA A 48 2.44 1.19 -12.83
C ALA A 48 2.12 -0.05 -11.97
N LEU A 49 1.36 0.07 -10.87
CA LEU A 49 0.86 -1.07 -10.10
C LEU A 49 -0.08 -1.99 -10.90
N LYS A 50 -0.63 -1.54 -12.02
CA LYS A 50 -1.52 -2.33 -12.88
C LYS A 50 -0.77 -3.07 -14.00
N SER A 51 0.54 -2.91 -14.11
CA SER A 51 1.37 -3.52 -15.14
C SER A 51 1.30 -5.05 -15.11
N ASP A 52 1.31 -5.69 -16.28
CA ASP A 52 1.46 -7.15 -16.39
C ASP A 52 2.82 -7.63 -15.88
N ASN A 53 3.84 -6.78 -15.97
CA ASN A 53 5.19 -7.07 -15.52
C ASN A 53 5.29 -6.97 -13.98
N GLN A 54 5.57 -8.11 -13.33
CA GLN A 54 5.72 -8.18 -11.88
C GLN A 54 6.79 -7.25 -11.29
N TRP A 55 7.90 -7.04 -12.02
CA TRP A 55 8.98 -6.16 -11.57
C TRP A 55 8.53 -4.71 -11.55
N VAL A 56 7.75 -4.28 -12.55
CA VAL A 56 7.16 -2.93 -12.58
C VAL A 56 6.24 -2.72 -11.39
N ARG A 57 5.34 -3.69 -11.10
CA ARG A 57 4.44 -3.59 -9.95
C ARG A 57 5.20 -3.55 -8.63
N TRP A 58 6.22 -4.40 -8.48
CA TRP A 58 7.04 -4.44 -7.27
C TRP A 58 7.83 -3.14 -7.05
N GLU A 59 8.49 -2.63 -8.08
CA GLU A 59 9.26 -1.38 -8.02
C GLU A 59 8.34 -0.18 -7.75
N ALA A 60 7.15 -0.16 -8.37
CA ALA A 60 6.14 0.87 -8.13
C ALA A 60 5.63 0.86 -6.68
N ALA A 61 5.27 -0.31 -6.15
CA ALA A 61 4.87 -0.47 -4.75
C ALA A 61 5.98 -0.01 -3.79
N LYS A 62 7.23 -0.36 -4.09
CA LYS A 62 8.40 0.04 -3.30
C LYS A 62 8.68 1.54 -3.36
N ALA A 63 8.45 2.18 -4.50
CA ALA A 63 8.54 3.64 -4.62
C ALA A 63 7.44 4.32 -3.81
N LEU A 64 6.19 3.87 -3.94
CA LEU A 64 5.04 4.40 -3.18
C LEU A 64 5.22 4.23 -1.67
N SER A 65 5.74 3.08 -1.22
CA SER A 65 6.07 2.85 0.19
C SER A 65 7.09 3.88 0.72
N LYS A 66 8.09 4.24 -0.07
CA LYS A 66 9.08 5.25 0.32
C LYS A 66 8.55 6.69 0.28
N ILE A 67 7.58 6.97 -0.60
CA ILE A 67 6.95 8.30 -0.70
C ILE A 67 5.95 8.50 0.45
N GLY A 68 5.19 7.47 0.82
CA GLY A 68 4.22 7.52 1.91
C GLY A 68 3.04 8.48 1.67
N ASP A 69 2.68 8.74 0.41
CA ASP A 69 1.59 9.65 0.08
C ASP A 69 0.22 8.98 0.28
N PRO A 70 -0.69 9.56 1.08
CA PRO A 70 -2.00 8.99 1.34
C PRO A 70 -2.87 8.74 0.10
N SER A 71 -2.65 9.47 -0.99
CA SER A 71 -3.39 9.27 -2.24
C SER A 71 -3.13 7.91 -2.88
N ALA A 72 -2.03 7.22 -2.51
CA ALA A 72 -1.71 5.88 -2.95
C ALA A 72 -2.44 4.76 -2.15
N SER A 73 -3.14 5.10 -1.06
CA SER A 73 -3.73 4.11 -0.15
C SER A 73 -4.59 3.07 -0.86
N GLN A 74 -5.54 3.50 -1.69
CA GLN A 74 -6.44 2.57 -2.38
C GLN A 74 -5.71 1.66 -3.36
N ALA A 75 -4.71 2.18 -4.07
CA ALA A 75 -3.92 1.41 -5.03
C ALA A 75 -3.05 0.35 -4.32
N LEU A 76 -2.45 0.71 -3.18
CA LEU A 76 -1.67 -0.24 -2.35
C LEU A 76 -2.59 -1.28 -1.70
N ILE A 77 -3.80 -0.91 -1.25
CA ILE A 77 -4.77 -1.86 -0.72
C ILE A 77 -5.19 -2.87 -1.80
N ASN A 78 -5.42 -2.42 -3.04
CA ASN A 78 -5.69 -3.32 -4.15
C ASN A 78 -4.50 -4.26 -4.44
N ALA A 79 -3.27 -3.77 -4.28
CA ALA A 79 -2.06 -4.57 -4.46
C ALA A 79 -1.82 -5.62 -3.34
N LEU A 80 -2.55 -5.57 -2.22
CA LEU A 80 -2.58 -6.68 -1.25
C LEU A 80 -3.17 -7.96 -1.85
N GLU A 81 -3.89 -7.87 -2.96
CA GLU A 81 -4.44 -9.01 -3.71
C GLU A 81 -3.60 -9.40 -4.94
N ASP A 82 -2.36 -8.88 -5.06
CA ASP A 82 -1.46 -9.23 -6.17
C ASP A 82 -1.13 -10.73 -6.18
N LYS A 83 -1.02 -11.30 -7.38
CA LYS A 83 -0.61 -12.70 -7.55
C LYS A 83 0.78 -13.02 -7.00
N MET A 84 1.67 -12.01 -6.93
CA MET A 84 3.02 -12.14 -6.43
C MET A 84 3.09 -11.77 -4.95
N PHE A 85 3.60 -12.69 -4.12
CA PHE A 85 3.77 -12.46 -2.68
C PHE A 85 4.60 -11.19 -2.38
N ASP A 86 5.72 -10.99 -3.09
CA ASP A 86 6.61 -9.86 -2.86
C ASP A 86 5.91 -8.51 -3.11
N VAL A 87 4.97 -8.46 -4.09
CA VAL A 87 4.16 -7.25 -4.33
C VAL A 87 3.17 -7.04 -3.20
N ARG A 88 2.48 -8.10 -2.74
CA ARG A 88 1.57 -8.01 -1.58
C ARG A 88 2.29 -7.51 -0.33
N TRP A 89 3.46 -8.07 -0.05
CA TRP A 89 4.28 -7.69 1.11
C TRP A 89 4.66 -6.20 1.06
N ILE A 90 5.25 -5.75 -0.05
CA ILE A 90 5.68 -4.35 -0.15
C ILE A 90 4.50 -3.38 -0.21
N ALA A 91 3.33 -3.80 -0.67
CA ALA A 91 2.11 -3.02 -0.61
C ALA A 91 1.65 -2.81 0.85
N ALA A 92 1.71 -3.85 1.69
CA ALA A 92 1.44 -3.73 3.13
C ALA A 92 2.40 -2.75 3.81
N GLU A 93 3.71 -2.86 3.53
CA GLU A 93 4.72 -1.90 3.99
C GLU A 93 4.40 -0.45 3.54
N GLY A 94 3.89 -0.31 2.32
CA GLY A 94 3.45 0.98 1.79
C GLY A 94 2.26 1.57 2.55
N ILE A 95 1.29 0.75 2.91
CA ILE A 95 0.14 1.15 3.72
C ILE A 95 0.60 1.55 5.14
N ILE A 96 1.52 0.79 5.73
CA ILE A 96 2.13 1.11 7.03
C ILE A 96 2.85 2.46 6.98
N SER A 97 3.61 2.72 5.92
CA SER A 97 4.31 3.99 5.70
C SER A 97 3.37 5.20 5.60
N ILE A 98 2.19 5.02 4.99
CA ILE A 98 1.12 6.05 4.96
C ILE A 98 0.54 6.28 6.36
N GLY A 99 0.47 5.21 7.16
CA GLY A 99 0.01 5.27 8.53
C GLY A 99 -1.52 5.39 8.66
N ARG A 100 -1.97 6.07 9.72
CA ARG A 100 -3.40 6.15 10.11
C ARG A 100 -4.35 6.60 8.98
N LYS A 101 -3.87 7.40 8.02
CA LYS A 101 -4.69 7.86 6.90
C LYS A 101 -5.15 6.74 5.97
N ALA A 102 -4.45 5.61 5.98
CA ALA A 102 -4.82 4.43 5.20
C ALA A 102 -5.82 3.51 5.91
N LEU A 103 -6.09 3.68 7.21
CA LEU A 103 -6.92 2.76 8.00
C LEU A 103 -8.39 2.78 7.55
N ILE A 104 -8.97 3.95 7.27
CA ILE A 104 -10.35 4.05 6.78
C ILE A 104 -10.52 3.32 5.44
N PRO A 105 -9.71 3.58 4.39
CA PRO A 105 -9.82 2.83 3.14
C PRO A 105 -9.51 1.34 3.30
N LEU A 106 -8.63 0.93 4.22
CA LEU A 106 -8.36 -0.47 4.50
C LEU A 106 -9.57 -1.19 5.11
N LEU A 107 -10.22 -0.58 6.12
CA LEU A 107 -11.45 -1.12 6.70
C LEU A 107 -12.58 -1.19 5.68
N ALA A 108 -12.72 -0.18 4.82
CA ALA A 108 -13.71 -0.19 3.75
C ALA A 108 -13.47 -1.34 2.74
N ALA A 109 -12.20 -1.67 2.46
CA ALA A 109 -11.86 -2.82 1.63
C ALA A 109 -12.19 -4.15 2.33
N LEU A 110 -11.87 -4.30 3.62
CA LEU A 110 -12.22 -5.48 4.42
C LEU A 110 -13.75 -5.67 4.55
N ALA A 111 -14.50 -4.60 4.75
CA ALA A 111 -15.96 -4.65 4.78
C ALA A 111 -16.56 -5.16 3.45
N LYS A 112 -15.94 -4.81 2.34
CA LYS A 112 -16.42 -5.18 1.01
C LYS A 112 -15.92 -6.55 0.52
N LYS A 113 -14.70 -6.94 0.90
CA LYS A 113 -13.96 -8.10 0.36
C LYS A 113 -13.28 -8.93 1.45
N GLY A 114 -13.80 -8.92 2.67
CA GLY A 114 -13.19 -9.61 3.82
C GLY A 114 -13.12 -11.14 3.67
N GLU A 115 -13.75 -11.73 2.64
CA GLU A 115 -13.58 -13.13 2.26
C GLU A 115 -12.22 -13.43 1.60
N SER A 116 -11.54 -12.41 1.04
CA SER A 116 -10.23 -12.58 0.41
C SER A 116 -9.15 -12.89 1.45
N LEU A 117 -8.53 -14.05 1.32
CA LEU A 117 -7.43 -14.48 2.21
C LEU A 117 -6.26 -13.50 2.15
N TRP A 118 -5.83 -13.12 0.95
CA TRP A 118 -4.69 -12.23 0.78
C TRP A 118 -4.92 -10.83 1.36
N LEU A 119 -6.14 -10.30 1.18
CA LEU A 119 -6.52 -9.02 1.78
C LEU A 119 -6.47 -9.11 3.31
N ARG A 120 -7.01 -10.19 3.91
CA ARG A 120 -6.98 -10.41 5.36
C ARG A 120 -5.56 -10.50 5.91
N GLU A 121 -4.69 -11.29 5.26
CA GLU A 121 -3.29 -11.44 5.66
C GLU A 121 -2.54 -10.10 5.63
N GLY A 122 -2.68 -9.35 4.54
CA GLY A 122 -2.08 -8.02 4.43
C GLY A 122 -2.65 -7.03 5.44
N ALA A 123 -3.96 -7.03 5.66
CA ALA A 123 -4.62 -6.18 6.62
C ALA A 123 -4.24 -6.52 8.07
N HIS A 124 -4.10 -7.81 8.39
CA HIS A 124 -3.61 -8.25 9.71
C HIS A 124 -2.24 -7.63 10.01
N HIS A 125 -1.29 -7.77 9.07
CA HIS A 125 0.04 -7.19 9.22
C HIS A 125 -0.01 -5.66 9.42
N VAL A 126 -0.76 -4.95 8.56
CA VAL A 126 -0.90 -3.49 8.64
C VAL A 126 -1.54 -3.04 9.95
N ILE A 127 -2.65 -3.66 10.36
CA ILE A 127 -3.37 -3.28 11.56
C ILE A 127 -2.50 -3.55 12.80
N HIS A 128 -1.84 -4.70 12.84
CA HIS A 128 -0.96 -5.07 13.96
C HIS A 128 0.17 -4.05 14.12
N ASP A 129 0.79 -3.61 13.03
CA ASP A 129 1.90 -2.65 13.06
C ASP A 129 1.43 -1.23 13.44
N LEU A 130 0.27 -0.80 12.94
CA LEU A 130 -0.27 0.54 13.19
C LEU A 130 -1.10 0.65 14.46
N MET A 131 -1.42 -0.47 15.11
CA MET A 131 -2.25 -0.49 16.30
C MET A 131 -1.55 0.16 17.50
N ARG A 132 -2.24 1.14 18.08
CA ARG A 132 -1.86 1.80 19.31
C ARG A 132 -2.98 1.67 20.34
N GLU A 133 -2.71 1.97 21.61
CA GLU A 133 -3.71 1.82 22.69
C GLU A 133 -5.04 2.54 22.39
N ASP A 134 -5.00 3.72 21.80
CA ASP A 134 -6.18 4.49 21.41
C ASP A 134 -7.03 3.86 20.31
N LEU A 135 -6.47 2.92 19.55
CA LEU A 135 -7.15 2.21 18.46
C LEU A 135 -7.50 0.75 18.82
N LYS A 136 -7.02 0.26 19.95
CA LYS A 136 -7.17 -1.14 20.34
C LYS A 136 -8.63 -1.59 20.45
N ALA A 137 -9.50 -0.74 21.00
CA ALA A 137 -10.92 -1.02 21.10
C ALA A 137 -11.62 -1.14 19.74
N VAL A 138 -11.13 -0.39 18.74
CA VAL A 138 -11.69 -0.39 17.38
C VAL A 138 -11.17 -1.56 16.57
N PHE A 139 -9.86 -1.82 16.60
CA PHE A 139 -9.22 -2.81 15.73
C PHE A 139 -9.08 -4.21 16.35
N GLY A 140 -9.15 -4.34 17.67
CA GLY A 140 -9.10 -5.64 18.34
C GLY A 140 -10.12 -6.63 17.79
N PRO A 141 -11.41 -6.28 17.69
CA PRO A 141 -12.42 -7.17 17.10
C PRO A 141 -12.15 -7.53 15.62
N VAL A 142 -11.52 -6.65 14.85
CA VAL A 142 -11.17 -6.92 13.45
C VAL A 142 -10.04 -7.95 13.38
N LEU A 143 -9.00 -7.79 14.20
CA LEU A 143 -7.90 -8.77 14.28
C LEU A 143 -8.41 -10.14 14.74
N GLU A 144 -9.23 -10.16 15.78
CA GLU A 144 -9.86 -11.40 16.28
C GLU A 144 -10.66 -12.12 15.20
N ALA A 145 -11.42 -11.38 14.39
CA ALA A 145 -12.17 -11.94 13.28
C ALA A 145 -11.24 -12.47 12.17
N ILE A 146 -10.12 -11.78 11.86
CA ILE A 146 -9.15 -12.22 10.85
C ILE A 146 -8.46 -13.52 11.26
N GLU A 147 -8.14 -13.69 12.54
CA GLU A 147 -7.43 -14.85 13.09
C GLU A 147 -8.28 -16.12 13.16
N LYS A 148 -9.61 -16.01 13.12
CA LYS A 148 -10.50 -17.16 13.15
C LYS A 148 -10.47 -17.95 11.83
N PRO A 149 -10.54 -19.29 11.88
CA PRO A 149 -10.61 -20.12 10.68
C PRO A 149 -11.77 -19.77 9.74
N GLU A 150 -12.92 -19.38 10.31
CA GLU A 150 -14.13 -18.96 9.60
C GLU A 150 -14.25 -17.45 9.41
N GLY A 151 -13.19 -16.71 9.65
CA GLY A 151 -13.15 -15.25 9.67
C GLY A 151 -13.66 -14.55 8.41
N ARG A 152 -13.71 -15.25 7.28
CA ARG A 152 -14.27 -14.72 6.02
C ARG A 152 -15.70 -14.19 6.15
N LEU A 153 -16.50 -14.68 7.09
CA LEU A 153 -17.88 -14.25 7.33
C LEU A 153 -17.94 -13.14 8.39
N GLU A 154 -17.01 -13.14 9.35
CA GLU A 154 -17.00 -12.21 10.48
C GLU A 154 -16.25 -10.92 10.14
N VAL A 155 -15.19 -11.00 9.33
CA VAL A 155 -14.32 -9.86 9.01
C VAL A 155 -15.09 -8.69 8.38
N PRO A 156 -16.00 -8.88 7.39
CA PRO A 156 -16.78 -7.77 6.85
C PRO A 156 -17.57 -7.01 7.91
N LEU A 157 -18.26 -7.73 8.81
CA LEU A 157 -19.07 -7.13 9.87
C LEU A 157 -18.21 -6.40 10.91
N ALA A 158 -17.09 -6.99 11.32
CA ALA A 158 -16.15 -6.37 12.24
C ALA A 158 -15.53 -5.10 11.64
N ALA A 159 -15.20 -5.14 10.35
CA ALA A 159 -14.64 -3.99 9.63
C ALA A 159 -15.67 -2.86 9.45
N GLU A 160 -16.93 -3.15 9.14
CA GLU A 160 -18.01 -2.16 9.08
C GLU A 160 -18.19 -1.44 10.42
N LYS A 161 -18.27 -2.19 11.52
CA LYS A 161 -18.37 -1.62 12.85
C LYS A 161 -17.17 -0.74 13.19
N ALA A 162 -15.95 -1.23 12.94
CA ALA A 162 -14.73 -0.47 13.17
C ALA A 162 -14.68 0.81 12.34
N LEU A 163 -15.16 0.78 11.09
CA LEU A 163 -15.23 1.93 10.21
C LEU A 163 -16.18 3.00 10.76
N ASP A 164 -17.33 2.61 11.30
CA ASP A 164 -18.28 3.53 11.91
C ASP A 164 -17.74 4.14 13.20
N ASP A 165 -17.06 3.35 14.03
CA ASP A 165 -16.43 3.83 15.26
C ASP A 165 -15.31 4.84 14.94
N LEU A 166 -14.46 4.56 13.95
CA LEU A 166 -13.44 5.53 13.51
C LEU A 166 -14.04 6.84 12.98
N LYS A 167 -15.11 6.77 12.19
CA LYS A 167 -15.78 7.98 11.70
C LYS A 167 -16.34 8.85 12.82
N ARG A 168 -16.77 8.23 13.94
CA ARG A 168 -17.22 8.97 15.14
C ARG A 168 -16.05 9.64 15.85
N ILE A 169 -14.93 8.92 16.03
CA ILE A 169 -13.73 9.43 16.70
C ILE A 169 -13.13 10.62 15.91
N PHE A 170 -13.09 10.56 14.58
CA PHE A 170 -12.50 11.64 13.77
C PHE A 170 -13.45 12.82 13.50
N LYS A 171 -14.73 12.75 13.89
CA LYS A 171 -15.68 13.86 13.84
C LYS A 171 -15.76 14.67 15.14
N SER A 172 -15.24 14.11 16.22
CA SER A 172 -15.15 14.77 17.54
C SER A 172 -13.85 15.56 17.69
#